data_9638098c90bb22d85c5fd3ae0c3e80b2
#
_entry.id   9638098c90bb22d85c5fd3ae0c3e80b2
#
_cell.length_a   1.000
_cell.length_b   1.000
_cell.length_c   1.000
_cell.angle_alpha   90.00
_cell.angle_beta   90.00
_cell.angle_gamma   90.00
#
_symmetry.space_group_name_H-M   'P 1'
#
loop_
_entity.id
_entity.type
_entity.pdbx_description
1 polymer ?
#
loop_
_entity_poly.entity_id
_entity_poly.type
_entity_poly.pdbx_seq_one_letter_code
_entity_poly.pdbx_strand_id
1 'polypeptide(L)'
;MNIHEFQGKSLLSQFDIPVQPGIVLDLQSNLASLKTLAEQADEESVFAVKAQIHAGGRGKGKFKENDAGNGGGVRISKNVNDALEQAYKMLGKTLVTKQTGDVGKTVNKVYVELGCSIVKEFYLALLVDRSSSSVSFVCSRKGGMDIEKVAEENPTDIVTIIVDPAEGFSDHHGRKIAFALGLKDAAFKQCVKMTRNLYNLFIEKNCDMIEINPLIMTKDNSLICLDCKMSFDSNALFKNKDLETLRDITEEDPKELE
;
A
#
# COMPACT_ATOMS: atom_id res chain seq x y z
N MET A 1 -8.78 12.69 3.20
CA MET A 1 -7.48 12.61 3.92
C MET A 1 -6.70 11.40 3.43
N ASN A 2 -5.47 11.57 2.99
CA ASN A 2 -4.55 10.46 2.62
C ASN A 2 -3.62 10.13 3.79
N ILE A 3 -3.12 8.89 3.83
CA ILE A 3 -2.10 8.46 4.79
C ILE A 3 -0.91 7.81 4.09
N HIS A 4 0.22 7.68 4.78
CA HIS A 4 1.38 6.97 4.27
C HIS A 4 1.17 5.45 4.19
N GLU A 5 1.92 4.78 3.32
CA GLU A 5 1.85 3.32 3.13
C GLU A 5 2.03 2.55 4.44
N PHE A 6 3.03 2.91 5.27
CA PHE A 6 3.27 2.22 6.53
C PHE A 6 2.10 2.36 7.53
N GLN A 7 1.41 3.50 7.52
CA GLN A 7 0.20 3.71 8.34
C GLN A 7 -0.96 2.86 7.82
N GLY A 8 -1.16 2.81 6.50
CA GLY A 8 -2.14 1.93 5.87
C GLY A 8 -1.89 0.46 6.18
N LYS A 9 -0.62 0.00 6.11
CA LYS A 9 -0.25 -1.37 6.49
C LYS A 9 -0.47 -1.67 7.96
N SER A 10 -0.24 -0.70 8.84
CA SER A 10 -0.56 -0.83 10.27
C SER A 10 -2.06 -1.05 10.48
N LEU A 11 -2.92 -0.29 9.78
CA LEU A 11 -4.37 -0.49 9.83
C LEU A 11 -4.77 -1.85 9.24
N LEU A 12 -4.21 -2.26 8.10
CA LEU A 12 -4.46 -3.60 7.53
C LEU A 12 -4.16 -4.70 8.55
N SER A 13 -3.01 -4.60 9.24
CA SER A 13 -2.61 -5.57 10.26
C SER A 13 -3.58 -5.63 11.45
N GLN A 14 -4.12 -4.48 11.90
CA GLN A 14 -5.12 -4.42 12.97
C GLN A 14 -6.43 -5.14 12.61
N PHE A 15 -6.72 -5.28 11.32
CA PHE A 15 -7.87 -6.00 10.80
C PHE A 15 -7.53 -7.41 10.29
N ASP A 16 -6.44 -8.02 10.76
CA ASP A 16 -6.00 -9.37 10.34
C ASP A 16 -5.80 -9.52 8.82
N ILE A 17 -5.39 -8.46 8.15
CA ILE A 17 -5.06 -8.48 6.73
C ILE A 17 -3.54 -8.62 6.59
N PRO A 18 -3.05 -9.65 5.89
CA PRO A 18 -1.62 -9.95 5.85
C PRO A 18 -0.79 -8.86 5.16
N VAL A 19 0.24 -8.39 5.84
CA VAL A 19 1.25 -7.45 5.35
C VAL A 19 2.64 -7.96 5.71
N GLN A 20 3.68 -7.47 5.02
CA GLN A 20 5.06 -7.74 5.42
C GLN A 20 5.44 -6.97 6.69
N PRO A 21 6.26 -7.57 7.57
CA PRO A 21 6.88 -6.85 8.66
C PRO A 21 7.71 -5.70 8.16
N GLY A 22 7.59 -4.55 8.79
CA GLY A 22 8.34 -3.36 8.40
C GLY A 22 8.43 -2.33 9.51
N ILE A 23 9.41 -1.44 9.38
CA ILE A 23 9.72 -0.39 10.35
C ILE A 23 9.89 0.93 9.61
N VAL A 24 9.36 2.00 10.19
CA VAL A 24 9.55 3.35 9.68
C VAL A 24 10.81 3.97 10.28
N LEU A 25 11.58 4.65 9.45
CA LEU A 25 12.79 5.38 9.81
C LEU A 25 12.63 6.87 9.47
N ASP A 26 13.28 7.69 10.28
CA ASP A 26 13.46 9.13 10.11
C ASP A 26 14.93 9.52 10.32
N LEU A 27 15.25 10.81 10.33
CA LEU A 27 16.63 11.31 10.52
C LEU A 27 17.23 11.00 11.91
N GLN A 28 16.41 10.62 12.90
CA GLN A 28 16.87 10.27 14.25
C GLN A 28 17.05 8.76 14.42
N SER A 29 16.56 7.96 13.49
CA SER A 29 16.63 6.51 13.52
C SER A 29 18.07 6.02 13.28
N ASN A 30 18.43 4.87 13.87
CA ASN A 30 19.74 4.26 13.74
C ASN A 30 19.62 2.75 13.55
N LEU A 31 20.74 2.02 13.53
CA LEU A 31 20.73 0.57 13.33
C LEU A 31 19.89 -0.18 14.37
N ALA A 32 19.84 0.29 15.62
CA ALA A 32 19.00 -0.34 16.64
C ALA A 32 17.51 -0.26 16.31
N SER A 33 17.08 0.74 15.53
CA SER A 33 15.69 0.87 15.06
C SER A 33 15.28 -0.31 14.15
N LEU A 34 16.22 -0.95 13.47
CA LEU A 34 15.98 -2.10 12.60
C LEU A 34 16.19 -3.46 13.29
N LYS A 35 16.49 -3.49 14.59
CA LYS A 35 16.82 -4.72 15.32
C LYS A 35 15.73 -5.78 15.19
N THR A 36 14.48 -5.42 15.45
CA THR A 36 13.34 -6.37 15.37
C THR A 36 13.17 -6.93 13.96
N LEU A 37 13.40 -6.12 12.92
CA LEU A 37 13.31 -6.57 11.54
C LEU A 37 14.48 -7.49 11.17
N ALA A 38 15.68 -7.19 11.69
CA ALA A 38 16.87 -8.01 11.52
C ALA A 38 16.73 -9.41 12.17
N GLU A 39 16.07 -9.48 13.33
CA GLU A 39 15.82 -10.74 14.05
C GLU A 39 14.82 -11.66 13.32
N GLN A 40 13.99 -11.11 12.45
CA GLN A 40 13.03 -11.85 11.62
C GLN A 40 13.60 -12.26 10.26
N ALA A 41 14.77 -11.72 9.88
CA ALA A 41 15.43 -11.99 8.61
C ALA A 41 16.33 -13.24 8.70
N ASP A 42 16.44 -13.95 7.59
CA ASP A 42 17.41 -15.02 7.36
C ASP A 42 18.51 -14.57 6.39
N GLU A 43 19.45 -15.47 6.07
CA GLU A 43 20.61 -15.15 5.20
C GLU A 43 20.22 -14.80 3.75
N GLU A 44 19.04 -15.26 3.29
CA GLU A 44 18.54 -14.99 1.93
C GLU A 44 17.59 -13.79 1.89
N SER A 45 17.25 -13.23 3.05
CA SER A 45 16.30 -12.14 3.15
C SER A 45 16.82 -10.87 2.50
N VAL A 46 15.93 -10.16 1.82
CA VAL A 46 16.17 -8.83 1.28
C VAL A 46 15.25 -7.82 1.96
N PHE A 47 15.62 -6.56 1.92
CA PHE A 47 14.84 -5.47 2.51
C PHE A 47 14.42 -4.49 1.43
N ALA A 48 13.14 -4.16 1.38
CA ALA A 48 12.62 -3.10 0.53
C ALA A 48 12.63 -1.78 1.31
N VAL A 49 13.38 -0.81 0.81
CA VAL A 49 13.55 0.53 1.40
C VAL A 49 12.73 1.51 0.58
N LYS A 50 11.65 2.04 1.16
CA LYS A 50 10.61 2.79 0.44
C LYS A 50 10.45 4.21 1.00
N ALA A 51 10.74 5.23 0.20
CA ALA A 51 10.42 6.62 0.52
C ALA A 51 8.92 6.78 0.77
N GLN A 52 8.55 7.47 1.84
CA GLN A 52 7.16 7.73 2.20
C GLN A 52 6.77 9.14 1.82
N ILE A 53 6.05 9.26 0.71
CA ILE A 53 5.41 10.49 0.22
C ILE A 53 4.02 10.15 -0.31
N HIS A 54 3.09 11.10 -0.28
CA HIS A 54 1.74 10.93 -0.83
C HIS A 54 1.75 11.02 -2.37
N ALA A 55 2.56 10.17 -3.02
CA ALA A 55 2.61 10.07 -4.47
C ALA A 55 2.96 8.65 -4.91
N GLY A 56 2.35 8.21 -6.00
CA GLY A 56 2.67 6.96 -6.66
C GLY A 56 3.91 7.07 -7.57
N GLY A 57 4.36 5.90 -8.10
CA GLY A 57 5.48 5.83 -9.02
C GLY A 57 6.85 6.09 -8.38
N ARG A 58 6.96 6.00 -7.07
CA ARG A 58 8.18 6.25 -6.28
C ARG A 58 9.40 5.49 -6.80
N GLY A 59 9.23 4.22 -7.18
CA GLY A 59 10.33 3.38 -7.68
C GLY A 59 10.96 3.90 -8.98
N LYS A 60 10.19 4.60 -9.82
CA LYS A 60 10.65 5.24 -11.06
C LYS A 60 10.98 6.73 -10.88
N GLY A 61 10.80 7.26 -9.68
CA GLY A 61 11.11 8.64 -9.33
C GLY A 61 12.61 8.92 -9.35
N LYS A 62 12.96 10.20 -9.36
CA LYS A 62 14.36 10.67 -9.31
C LYS A 62 14.51 11.68 -8.17
N PHE A 63 15.61 11.57 -7.45
CA PHE A 63 15.96 12.59 -6.46
C PHE A 63 16.61 13.79 -7.13
N LYS A 64 16.36 15.00 -6.62
CA LYS A 64 17.01 16.22 -7.10
C LYS A 64 18.46 16.30 -6.69
N GLU A 65 18.75 15.80 -5.49
CA GLU A 65 20.06 15.87 -4.86
C GLU A 65 20.97 14.71 -5.35
N ASN A 66 22.17 15.05 -5.78
CA ASN A 66 23.13 14.06 -6.33
C ASN A 66 23.61 13.04 -5.27
N ASP A 67 23.66 13.44 -4.00
CA ASP A 67 24.06 12.57 -2.88
C ASP A 67 22.98 11.56 -2.45
N ALA A 68 21.78 11.67 -3.00
CA ALA A 68 20.72 10.66 -2.84
C ALA A 68 21.05 9.34 -3.60
N GLY A 69 22.05 9.34 -4.46
CA GLY A 69 22.42 8.20 -5.32
C GLY A 69 21.49 8.04 -6.54
N ASN A 70 21.80 7.05 -7.39
CA ASN A 70 21.14 6.88 -8.70
C ASN A 70 19.83 6.07 -8.65
N GLY A 71 19.38 5.64 -7.48
CA GLY A 71 18.15 4.86 -7.31
C GLY A 71 16.90 5.73 -7.17
N GLY A 72 15.73 5.15 -7.46
CA GLY A 72 14.45 5.77 -7.17
C GLY A 72 14.08 5.75 -5.68
N GLY A 73 12.83 6.09 -5.37
CA GLY A 73 12.28 6.08 -4.02
C GLY A 73 11.90 4.69 -3.48
N VAL A 74 12.20 3.62 -4.23
CA VAL A 74 12.09 2.22 -3.77
C VAL A 74 13.39 1.52 -4.16
N ARG A 75 14.07 0.95 -3.15
CA ARG A 75 15.37 0.27 -3.32
C ARG A 75 15.36 -1.08 -2.61
N ILE A 76 16.15 -2.01 -3.11
CA ILE A 76 16.30 -3.33 -2.49
C ILE A 76 17.70 -3.40 -1.87
N SER A 77 17.76 -3.80 -0.62
CA SER A 77 18.96 -3.98 0.18
C SER A 77 19.11 -5.43 0.61
N LYS A 78 20.35 -5.92 0.70
CA LYS A 78 20.64 -7.32 1.06
C LYS A 78 20.81 -7.55 2.55
N ASN A 79 20.95 -6.49 3.31
CA ASN A 79 21.12 -6.55 4.77
C ASN A 79 20.69 -5.23 5.41
N VAL A 80 20.54 -5.23 6.73
CA VAL A 80 20.05 -4.07 7.50
C VAL A 80 20.98 -2.85 7.46
N ASN A 81 22.31 -3.06 7.35
CA ASN A 81 23.26 -1.94 7.26
C ASN A 81 23.07 -1.19 5.93
N ASP A 82 22.99 -1.94 4.82
CA ASP A 82 22.70 -1.37 3.51
C ASP A 82 21.31 -0.71 3.49
N ALA A 83 20.29 -1.34 4.11
CA ALA A 83 18.96 -0.76 4.20
C ALA A 83 18.97 0.59 4.93
N LEU A 84 19.69 0.70 6.05
CA LEU A 84 19.87 1.95 6.78
C LEU A 84 20.60 3.01 5.95
N GLU A 85 21.67 2.62 5.26
CA GLU A 85 22.42 3.52 4.36
C GLU A 85 21.52 4.04 3.23
N GLN A 86 20.74 3.16 2.58
CA GLN A 86 19.78 3.58 1.54
C GLN A 86 18.70 4.50 2.10
N ALA A 87 18.21 4.27 3.33
CA ALA A 87 17.26 5.14 3.98
C ALA A 87 17.82 6.55 4.20
N TYR A 88 19.04 6.66 4.72
CA TYR A 88 19.70 7.96 4.92
C TYR A 88 19.97 8.71 3.59
N LYS A 89 20.25 8.00 2.51
CA LYS A 89 20.38 8.61 1.18
C LYS A 89 19.09 9.21 0.67
N MET A 90 17.93 8.76 1.17
CA MET A 90 16.61 9.27 0.78
C MET A 90 16.09 10.35 1.75
N LEU A 91 16.36 10.22 3.06
CA LEU A 91 15.82 11.12 4.07
C LEU A 91 16.30 12.55 3.88
N GLY A 92 15.37 13.50 3.96
CA GLY A 92 15.60 14.93 3.74
C GLY A 92 15.80 15.33 2.28
N LYS A 93 15.72 14.39 1.33
CA LYS A 93 15.90 14.64 -0.11
C LYS A 93 14.56 14.81 -0.82
N THR A 94 14.58 15.46 -1.96
CA THR A 94 13.39 15.75 -2.77
C THR A 94 13.20 14.70 -3.85
N LEU A 95 12.17 13.87 -3.71
CA LEU A 95 11.80 12.86 -4.70
C LEU A 95 10.81 13.44 -5.71
N VAL A 96 11.17 13.39 -6.97
CA VAL A 96 10.33 13.79 -8.12
C VAL A 96 9.74 12.55 -8.77
N THR A 97 8.42 12.50 -8.88
CA THR A 97 7.67 11.44 -9.58
C THR A 97 6.76 12.06 -10.64
N LYS A 98 6.15 11.23 -11.47
CA LYS A 98 5.15 11.73 -12.45
C LYS A 98 3.98 12.46 -11.76
N GLN A 99 3.60 12.04 -10.53
CA GLN A 99 2.48 12.63 -9.80
C GLN A 99 2.88 13.91 -9.04
N THR A 100 4.12 14.03 -8.57
CA THR A 100 4.59 15.24 -7.86
C THR A 100 4.96 16.38 -8.80
N GLY A 101 5.08 16.12 -10.10
CA GLY A 101 5.65 17.06 -11.05
C GLY A 101 7.09 17.45 -10.68
N ASP A 102 7.62 18.51 -11.32
CA ASP A 102 9.02 18.95 -11.15
C ASP A 102 9.31 19.52 -9.75
N VAL A 103 8.29 19.91 -9.00
CA VAL A 103 8.45 20.40 -7.61
C VAL A 103 8.97 19.26 -6.71
N GLY A 104 8.46 18.06 -6.89
CA GLY A 104 8.79 16.93 -6.05
C GLY A 104 8.23 17.04 -4.63
N LYS A 105 8.54 16.05 -3.80
CA LYS A 105 8.17 16.00 -2.38
C LYS A 105 9.40 15.64 -1.54
N THR A 106 9.59 16.28 -0.39
CA THR A 106 10.66 15.97 0.55
C THR A 106 10.34 14.65 1.27
N VAL A 107 11.31 13.74 1.30
CA VAL A 107 11.18 12.45 1.98
C VAL A 107 11.51 12.62 3.47
N ASN A 108 10.51 12.74 4.31
CA ASN A 108 10.68 12.88 5.77
C ASN A 108 10.73 11.53 6.49
N LYS A 109 10.19 10.47 5.86
CA LYS A 109 10.13 9.12 6.41
C LYS A 109 10.48 8.09 5.33
N VAL A 110 11.12 7.01 5.75
CA VAL A 110 11.42 5.85 4.90
C VAL A 110 10.89 4.60 5.59
N TYR A 111 10.15 3.78 4.87
CA TYR A 111 9.66 2.50 5.35
C TYR A 111 10.59 1.40 4.87
N VAL A 112 11.13 0.62 5.80
CA VAL A 112 11.96 -0.55 5.53
C VAL A 112 11.14 -1.78 5.88
N GLU A 113 10.90 -2.65 4.91
CA GLU A 113 10.16 -3.89 5.11
C GLU A 113 10.93 -5.11 4.64
N LEU A 114 10.62 -6.25 5.24
CA LEU A 114 11.18 -7.54 4.84
C LEU A 114 10.64 -7.92 3.45
N GLY A 115 11.53 -8.29 2.55
CA GLY A 115 11.16 -8.78 1.24
C GLY A 115 10.50 -10.16 1.30
N CYS A 116 9.83 -10.54 0.25
CA CYS A 116 9.20 -11.84 0.12
C CYS A 116 9.33 -12.37 -1.31
N SER A 117 9.17 -13.69 -1.46
CA SER A 117 9.19 -14.32 -2.78
C SER A 117 7.85 -14.12 -3.48
N ILE A 118 7.85 -13.37 -4.58
CA ILE A 118 6.64 -13.07 -5.36
C ILE A 118 6.49 -14.12 -6.48
N VAL A 119 5.36 -14.81 -6.50
CA VAL A 119 4.99 -15.75 -7.58
C VAL A 119 4.02 -15.08 -8.56
N LYS A 120 3.05 -14.33 -8.03
CA LYS A 120 2.07 -13.57 -8.83
C LYS A 120 1.75 -12.25 -8.16
N GLU A 121 1.44 -11.26 -8.99
CA GLU A 121 0.97 -9.95 -8.59
C GLU A 121 -0.44 -9.73 -9.10
N PHE A 122 -1.30 -9.20 -8.23
CA PHE A 122 -2.69 -8.87 -8.51
C PHE A 122 -2.96 -7.42 -8.14
N TYR A 123 -3.99 -6.87 -8.73
CA TYR A 123 -4.59 -5.61 -8.31
C TYR A 123 -5.86 -5.88 -7.50
N LEU A 124 -6.03 -5.17 -6.39
CA LEU A 124 -7.26 -5.19 -5.59
C LEU A 124 -7.50 -3.80 -5.01
N ALA A 125 -8.67 -3.24 -5.26
CA ALA A 125 -9.09 -1.98 -4.64
C ALA A 125 -10.51 -2.05 -4.13
N LEU A 126 -10.80 -1.25 -3.10
CA LEU A 126 -12.15 -0.89 -2.64
C LEU A 126 -12.34 0.59 -2.81
N LEU A 127 -13.49 1.00 -3.29
CA LEU A 127 -13.83 2.40 -3.45
C LEU A 127 -15.35 2.63 -3.29
N VAL A 128 -15.69 3.87 -2.96
CA VAL A 128 -17.07 4.33 -3.03
C VAL A 128 -17.41 4.59 -4.49
N ASP A 129 -18.29 3.77 -5.05
CA ASP A 129 -18.83 4.01 -6.38
C ASP A 129 -20.06 4.91 -6.28
N ARG A 130 -19.87 6.17 -6.64
CA ARG A 130 -20.92 7.19 -6.57
C ARG A 130 -22.02 6.95 -7.59
N SER A 131 -21.74 6.27 -8.70
CA SER A 131 -22.73 6.01 -9.76
C SER A 131 -23.76 4.98 -9.31
N SER A 132 -23.34 3.97 -8.58
CA SER A 132 -24.21 2.94 -8.01
C SER A 132 -24.57 3.19 -6.53
N SER A 133 -24.05 4.27 -5.91
CA SER A 133 -24.20 4.54 -4.46
C SER A 133 -23.81 3.34 -3.59
N SER A 134 -22.75 2.63 -3.97
CA SER A 134 -22.34 1.36 -3.38
C SER A 134 -20.84 1.34 -3.09
N VAL A 135 -20.38 0.33 -2.35
CA VAL A 135 -18.96 0.01 -2.25
C VAL A 135 -18.62 -1.01 -3.32
N SER A 136 -17.58 -0.75 -4.09
CA SER A 136 -17.14 -1.63 -5.16
C SER A 136 -15.74 -2.15 -4.91
N PHE A 137 -15.56 -3.47 -5.07
CA PHE A 137 -14.25 -4.07 -5.27
C PHE A 137 -13.89 -4.04 -6.74
N VAL A 138 -12.70 -3.56 -7.04
CA VAL A 138 -12.10 -3.62 -8.37
C VAL A 138 -10.88 -4.52 -8.29
N CYS A 139 -10.81 -5.55 -9.13
CA CYS A 139 -9.69 -6.49 -9.10
C CYS A 139 -9.23 -6.89 -10.50
N SER A 140 -7.93 -7.23 -10.60
CA SER A 140 -7.31 -7.72 -11.83
C SER A 140 -6.22 -8.74 -11.53
N ARG A 141 -6.02 -9.68 -12.45
CA ARG A 141 -4.86 -10.59 -12.44
C ARG A 141 -3.54 -9.91 -12.81
N LYS A 142 -3.59 -8.63 -13.21
CA LYS A 142 -2.45 -7.80 -13.55
C LYS A 142 -2.24 -6.79 -12.44
N GLY A 143 -1.28 -7.05 -11.57
CA GLY A 143 -0.85 -6.16 -10.49
C GLY A 143 0.55 -5.61 -10.71
N GLY A 144 1.01 -4.73 -9.81
CA GLY A 144 2.33 -4.11 -9.89
C GLY A 144 2.51 -3.11 -11.03
N MET A 145 1.43 -2.72 -11.69
CA MET A 145 1.44 -1.80 -12.83
C MET A 145 0.30 -0.78 -12.72
N ASP A 146 0.33 0.18 -13.63
CA ASP A 146 -0.67 1.23 -13.78
C ASP A 146 -2.00 0.61 -14.24
N ILE A 147 -3.00 0.61 -13.36
CA ILE A 147 -4.29 -0.07 -13.61
C ILE A 147 -5.11 0.65 -14.68
N GLU A 148 -4.95 1.96 -14.83
CA GLU A 148 -5.62 2.76 -15.86
C GLU A 148 -5.18 2.28 -17.25
N LYS A 149 -3.89 1.96 -17.42
CA LYS A 149 -3.41 1.38 -18.69
C LYS A 149 -3.97 -0.02 -18.95
N VAL A 150 -4.10 -0.83 -17.90
CA VAL A 150 -4.72 -2.16 -18.03
C VAL A 150 -6.17 -2.00 -18.48
N ALA A 151 -6.90 -1.03 -17.91
CA ALA A 151 -8.29 -0.75 -18.28
C ALA A 151 -8.44 -0.22 -19.71
N GLU A 152 -7.50 0.61 -20.18
CA GLU A 152 -7.48 1.12 -21.55
C GLU A 152 -7.16 0.03 -22.58
N GLU A 153 -6.13 -0.79 -22.31
CA GLU A 153 -5.66 -1.80 -23.25
C GLU A 153 -6.57 -3.04 -23.28
N ASN A 154 -7.03 -3.48 -22.10
CA ASN A 154 -7.82 -4.70 -21.95
C ASN A 154 -8.90 -4.52 -20.85
N PRO A 155 -10.02 -3.85 -21.12
CA PRO A 155 -11.09 -3.61 -20.14
C PRO A 155 -11.63 -4.90 -19.48
N THR A 156 -11.57 -6.02 -20.18
CA THR A 156 -12.04 -7.33 -19.69
C THR A 156 -11.15 -7.93 -18.59
N ASP A 157 -9.92 -7.41 -18.42
CA ASP A 157 -9.04 -7.84 -17.33
C ASP A 157 -9.41 -7.17 -15.99
N ILE A 158 -10.29 -6.18 -16.01
CA ILE A 158 -10.81 -5.50 -14.83
C ILE A 158 -12.17 -6.09 -14.46
N VAL A 159 -12.29 -6.59 -13.24
CA VAL A 159 -13.55 -7.14 -12.72
C VAL A 159 -14.01 -6.27 -11.55
N THR A 160 -15.24 -5.78 -11.64
CA THR A 160 -15.89 -5.00 -10.59
C THR A 160 -16.95 -5.85 -9.88
N ILE A 161 -16.88 -5.92 -8.56
CA ILE A 161 -17.85 -6.60 -7.71
C ILE A 161 -18.48 -5.57 -6.78
N ILE A 162 -19.75 -5.28 -6.99
CA ILE A 162 -20.53 -4.33 -6.21
C ILE A 162 -21.04 -5.01 -4.95
N VAL A 163 -20.96 -4.31 -3.82
CA VAL A 163 -21.53 -4.68 -2.53
C VAL A 163 -22.60 -3.67 -2.19
N ASP A 164 -23.85 -4.10 -2.20
CA ASP A 164 -24.97 -3.27 -1.80
C ASP A 164 -24.85 -2.90 -0.31
N PRO A 165 -24.84 -1.59 0.04
CA PRO A 165 -24.72 -1.16 1.44
C PRO A 165 -25.84 -1.69 2.35
N ALA A 166 -27.03 -1.97 1.82
CA ALA A 166 -28.15 -2.51 2.59
C ALA A 166 -27.96 -3.99 2.95
N GLU A 167 -27.29 -4.76 2.10
CA GLU A 167 -27.00 -6.19 2.33
C GLU A 167 -25.64 -6.40 3.03
N GLY A 168 -24.69 -5.49 2.79
CA GLY A 168 -23.32 -5.59 3.28
C GLY A 168 -22.51 -6.69 2.58
N PHE A 169 -21.29 -6.89 3.05
CA PHE A 169 -20.41 -7.91 2.50
C PHE A 169 -20.80 -9.32 2.97
N SER A 170 -20.84 -10.25 2.02
CA SER A 170 -21.01 -11.67 2.30
C SER A 170 -19.95 -12.48 1.58
N ASP A 171 -19.75 -13.76 1.98
CA ASP A 171 -18.71 -14.63 1.42
C ASP A 171 -18.84 -14.86 -0.09
N HIS A 172 -20.02 -14.67 -0.66
CA HIS A 172 -20.17 -14.81 -2.10
C HIS A 172 -19.40 -13.72 -2.85
N HIS A 173 -19.30 -12.48 -2.31
CA HIS A 173 -18.48 -11.43 -2.88
C HIS A 173 -17.00 -11.82 -2.87
N GLY A 174 -16.49 -12.31 -1.73
CA GLY A 174 -15.13 -12.80 -1.61
C GLY A 174 -14.82 -13.95 -2.56
N ARG A 175 -15.76 -14.90 -2.74
CA ARG A 175 -15.62 -15.97 -3.71
C ARG A 175 -15.56 -15.46 -5.15
N LYS A 176 -16.39 -14.47 -5.52
CA LYS A 176 -16.33 -13.84 -6.85
C LYS A 176 -14.97 -13.19 -7.10
N ILE A 177 -14.42 -12.47 -6.12
CA ILE A 177 -13.09 -11.86 -6.19
C ILE A 177 -12.02 -12.95 -6.37
N ALA A 178 -12.05 -14.00 -5.55
CA ALA A 178 -11.08 -15.10 -5.62
C ALA A 178 -11.12 -15.82 -6.98
N PHE A 179 -12.30 -16.04 -7.56
CA PHE A 179 -12.45 -16.58 -8.91
C PHE A 179 -11.93 -15.62 -9.98
N ALA A 180 -12.23 -14.34 -9.88
CA ALA A 180 -11.74 -13.32 -10.81
C ALA A 180 -10.20 -13.28 -10.83
N LEU A 181 -9.57 -13.38 -9.65
CA LEU A 181 -8.11 -13.45 -9.52
C LEU A 181 -7.52 -14.81 -9.91
N GLY A 182 -8.37 -15.84 -10.13
CA GLY A 182 -7.93 -17.19 -10.49
C GLY A 182 -7.25 -17.94 -9.34
N LEU A 183 -7.59 -17.60 -8.10
CA LEU A 183 -7.05 -18.23 -6.90
C LEU A 183 -7.67 -19.60 -6.67
N LYS A 184 -6.91 -20.49 -6.00
CA LYS A 184 -7.32 -21.85 -5.67
C LYS A 184 -6.92 -22.19 -4.24
N ASP A 185 -7.46 -23.27 -3.70
CA ASP A 185 -7.09 -23.90 -2.43
C ASP A 185 -6.97 -22.93 -1.24
N ALA A 186 -5.81 -22.87 -0.60
CA ALA A 186 -5.55 -22.03 0.56
C ALA A 186 -5.67 -20.54 0.24
N ALA A 187 -5.09 -20.09 -0.89
CA ALA A 187 -5.17 -18.70 -1.34
C ALA A 187 -6.61 -18.25 -1.61
N PHE A 188 -7.46 -19.14 -2.14
CA PHE A 188 -8.88 -18.87 -2.33
C PHE A 188 -9.59 -18.58 -1.00
N LYS A 189 -9.39 -19.45 0.00
CA LYS A 189 -10.01 -19.28 1.33
C LYS A 189 -9.49 -18.03 2.04
N GLN A 190 -8.19 -17.77 1.93
CA GLN A 190 -7.56 -16.57 2.48
C GLN A 190 -8.12 -15.30 1.83
N CYS A 191 -8.31 -15.29 0.50
CA CYS A 191 -8.91 -14.16 -0.22
C CYS A 191 -10.30 -13.83 0.30
N VAL A 192 -11.16 -14.83 0.51
CA VAL A 192 -12.51 -14.62 1.05
C VAL A 192 -12.47 -13.98 2.43
N LYS A 193 -11.60 -14.48 3.34
CA LYS A 193 -11.42 -13.89 4.68
C LYS A 193 -10.87 -12.47 4.59
N MET A 194 -9.83 -12.28 3.80
CA MET A 194 -9.14 -11.00 3.62
C MET A 194 -10.07 -9.91 3.07
N THR A 195 -10.85 -10.22 2.03
CA THR A 195 -11.78 -9.25 1.42
C THR A 195 -12.93 -8.88 2.36
N ARG A 196 -13.38 -9.79 3.22
CA ARG A 196 -14.31 -9.47 4.30
C ARG A 196 -13.69 -8.47 5.27
N ASN A 197 -12.47 -8.73 5.71
CA ASN A 197 -11.76 -7.86 6.65
C ASN A 197 -11.47 -6.48 6.04
N LEU A 198 -11.12 -6.43 4.73
CA LEU A 198 -10.97 -5.18 3.99
C LEU A 198 -12.28 -4.37 3.95
N TYR A 199 -13.40 -5.03 3.71
CA TYR A 199 -14.71 -4.37 3.74
C TYR A 199 -15.03 -3.84 5.14
N ASN A 200 -14.78 -4.62 6.19
CA ASN A 200 -15.01 -4.18 7.57
C ASN A 200 -14.15 -2.95 7.91
N LEU A 201 -12.86 -2.98 7.59
CA LEU A 201 -11.96 -1.84 7.74
C LEU A 201 -12.49 -0.62 6.97
N PHE A 202 -12.90 -0.82 5.72
CA PHE A 202 -13.42 0.24 4.84
C PHE A 202 -14.61 0.97 5.46
N ILE A 203 -15.59 0.21 5.98
CA ILE A 203 -16.80 0.77 6.59
C ILE A 203 -16.51 1.37 7.96
N GLU A 204 -15.78 0.64 8.82
CA GLU A 204 -15.52 1.08 10.20
C GLU A 204 -14.71 2.38 10.26
N LYS A 205 -13.71 2.50 9.38
CA LYS A 205 -12.83 3.67 9.34
C LYS A 205 -13.31 4.76 8.38
N ASN A 206 -14.48 4.61 7.75
CA ASN A 206 -14.99 5.54 6.75
C ASN A 206 -13.97 5.84 5.63
N CYS A 207 -13.39 4.78 5.07
CA CYS A 207 -12.50 4.92 3.92
C CYS A 207 -13.32 5.38 2.69
N ASP A 208 -12.71 6.16 1.83
CA ASP A 208 -13.21 6.44 0.49
C ASP A 208 -12.50 5.59 -0.57
N MET A 209 -11.27 5.15 -0.29
CA MET A 209 -10.49 4.24 -1.13
C MET A 209 -9.48 3.43 -0.31
N ILE A 210 -9.36 2.15 -0.63
CA ILE A 210 -8.22 1.28 -0.28
C ILE A 210 -7.72 0.66 -1.59
N GLU A 211 -6.48 0.91 -1.97
CA GLU A 211 -5.85 0.30 -3.14
C GLU A 211 -4.65 -0.54 -2.69
N ILE A 212 -4.62 -1.78 -3.11
CA ILE A 212 -3.54 -2.74 -2.89
C ILE A 212 -2.94 -3.09 -4.24
N ASN A 213 -1.76 -2.56 -4.54
CA ASN A 213 -1.12 -2.74 -5.84
C ASN A 213 0.41 -2.80 -5.73
N PRO A 214 0.97 -4.04 -5.63
CA PRO A 214 0.28 -5.31 -5.80
C PRO A 214 -0.23 -5.97 -4.50
N LEU A 215 -1.31 -6.73 -4.63
CA LEU A 215 -1.57 -7.89 -3.80
C LEU A 215 -0.76 -9.04 -4.39
N ILE A 216 0.04 -9.72 -3.59
CA ILE A 216 0.91 -10.77 -4.09
C ILE A 216 0.50 -12.16 -3.59
N MET A 217 0.88 -13.18 -4.36
CA MET A 217 0.88 -14.57 -3.93
C MET A 217 2.32 -15.05 -3.81
N THR A 218 2.66 -15.64 -2.69
CA THR A 218 3.96 -16.19 -2.35
C THR A 218 4.10 -17.66 -2.74
N LYS A 219 5.30 -18.25 -2.63
CA LYS A 219 5.56 -19.66 -2.98
C LYS A 219 4.74 -20.67 -2.17
N ASP A 220 4.40 -20.32 -0.94
CA ASP A 220 3.56 -21.13 -0.05
C ASP A 220 2.05 -20.90 -0.26
N ASN A 221 1.68 -20.22 -1.35
CA ASN A 221 0.30 -19.83 -1.72
C ASN A 221 -0.37 -18.91 -0.69
N SER A 222 0.39 -18.12 0.05
CA SER A 222 -0.14 -17.07 0.92
C SER A 222 -0.36 -15.77 0.14
N LEU A 223 -1.41 -15.02 0.48
CA LEU A 223 -1.68 -13.68 -0.06
C LEU A 223 -1.16 -12.63 0.91
N ILE A 224 -0.47 -11.62 0.40
CA ILE A 224 0.12 -10.52 1.18
C ILE A 224 -0.11 -9.19 0.45
N CYS A 225 -0.52 -8.16 1.18
CA CYS A 225 -0.61 -6.79 0.69
C CYS A 225 0.80 -6.17 0.68
N LEU A 226 1.40 -6.03 -0.50
CA LEU A 226 2.79 -5.56 -0.63
C LEU A 226 2.89 -4.04 -0.66
N ASP A 227 1.94 -3.36 -1.27
CA ASP A 227 1.79 -1.90 -1.21
C ASP A 227 0.34 -1.57 -0.88
N CYS A 228 0.13 -0.45 -0.19
CA CYS A 228 -1.19 0.00 0.21
C CYS A 228 -1.28 1.52 0.09
N LYS A 229 -2.30 1.97 -0.64
CA LYS A 229 -2.72 3.36 -0.66
C LYS A 229 -4.11 3.44 -0.05
N MET A 230 -4.29 4.33 0.92
CA MET A 230 -5.54 4.43 1.67
C MET A 230 -5.92 5.89 1.87
N SER A 231 -7.19 6.18 1.65
CA SER A 231 -7.77 7.50 1.91
C SER A 231 -9.11 7.38 2.65
N PHE A 232 -9.45 8.42 3.39
CA PHE A 232 -10.61 8.49 4.26
C PHE A 232 -11.47 9.69 3.92
N ASP A 233 -12.76 9.55 4.13
CA ASP A 233 -13.71 10.67 4.07
C ASP A 233 -13.38 11.71 5.14
N SER A 234 -12.90 12.87 4.72
CA SER A 234 -12.54 13.95 5.63
C SER A 234 -13.72 14.44 6.47
N ASN A 235 -14.95 14.30 5.97
CA ASN A 235 -16.17 14.67 6.70
C ASN A 235 -16.50 13.69 7.83
N ALA A 236 -15.92 12.49 7.82
CA ALA A 236 -16.15 11.46 8.83
C ALA A 236 -15.05 11.36 9.88
N LEU A 237 -13.98 12.16 9.81
CA LEU A 237 -12.83 12.10 10.74
C LEU A 237 -13.23 12.32 12.20
N PHE A 238 -14.27 13.15 12.46
CA PHE A 238 -14.78 13.36 13.82
C PHE A 238 -15.23 12.08 14.52
N LYS A 239 -15.58 11.02 13.77
CA LYS A 239 -15.93 9.69 14.30
C LYS A 239 -14.69 8.85 14.63
N ASN A 240 -13.59 9.09 13.94
CA ASN A 240 -12.36 8.30 14.00
C ASN A 240 -11.19 9.19 14.41
N LYS A 241 -11.16 9.64 15.66
CA LYS A 241 -10.13 10.55 16.19
C LYS A 241 -8.72 9.96 16.14
N ASP A 242 -8.58 8.65 16.15
CA ASP A 242 -7.33 7.93 15.95
C ASP A 242 -6.74 8.20 14.56
N LEU A 243 -7.56 8.38 13.54
CA LEU A 243 -7.11 8.70 12.18
C LEU A 243 -6.56 10.13 12.07
N GLU A 244 -7.06 11.07 12.86
CA GLU A 244 -6.54 12.45 12.86
C GLU A 244 -5.04 12.48 13.22
N THR A 245 -4.59 11.57 14.08
CA THR A 245 -3.17 11.46 14.48
C THR A 245 -2.27 10.95 13.34
N LEU A 246 -2.85 10.34 12.31
CA LEU A 246 -2.13 9.83 11.14
C LEU A 246 -1.92 10.91 10.07
N ARG A 247 -2.56 12.06 10.22
CA ARG A 247 -2.51 13.16 9.26
C ARG A 247 -1.11 13.73 9.14
N ASP A 248 -0.60 13.85 7.93
CA ASP A 248 0.66 14.54 7.63
C ASP A 248 0.37 15.84 6.86
N ILE A 249 0.28 16.92 7.60
CA ILE A 249 -0.03 18.27 7.07
C ILE A 249 1.00 18.70 6.02
N THR A 250 2.25 18.23 6.12
CA THR A 250 3.32 18.60 5.17
C THR A 250 3.13 17.98 3.78
N GLU A 251 2.30 16.95 3.70
CA GLU A 251 1.99 16.22 2.47
C GLU A 251 0.65 16.64 1.82
N GLU A 252 -0.18 17.40 2.54
CA GLU A 252 -1.50 17.84 2.05
C GLU A 252 -1.40 18.99 1.05
N ASP A 253 -2.41 19.13 0.19
CA ASP A 253 -2.52 20.30 -0.68
C ASP A 253 -2.87 21.52 0.19
N PRO A 254 -2.14 22.67 0.05
CA PRO A 254 -2.47 23.89 0.78
C PRO A 254 -3.93 24.35 0.62
N LYS A 255 -4.59 23.99 -0.47
CA LYS A 255 -6.01 24.28 -0.70
C LYS A 255 -6.98 23.41 0.11
N GLU A 256 -6.50 22.28 0.63
CA GLU A 256 -7.28 21.40 1.53
C GLU A 256 -7.13 21.81 3.00
N LEU A 257 -6.22 22.75 3.30
CA LEU A 257 -5.94 23.25 4.64
C LEU A 257 -6.73 24.52 4.99
N GLU A 258 -7.33 25.20 3.99
CA GLU A 258 -8.23 26.36 4.17
C GLU A 258 -9.68 25.88 4.45
#